data_8efa738a29fb32251b72f5123921eaae
#
_entry.id   8efa738a29fb32251b72f5123921eaae
#
_cell.length_a   1.000
_cell.length_b   1.000
_cell.length_c   1.000
_cell.angle_alpha   90.00
_cell.angle_beta   90.00
_cell.angle_gamma   90.00
#
_symmetry.space_group_name_H-M   'P 1'
#
loop_
_entity.id
_entity.type
_entity.pdbx_description
1 polymer ?
#
loop_
_entity_poly.entity_id
_entity_poly.type
_entity_poly.pdbx_seq_one_letter_code
_entity_poly.pdbx_strand_id
1 'polypeptide(L)'
;MIIDKKKYHNLLFFYNEQIKVINNNLDVFDETIVKHLHKILQTSKFDIILFGTGENLKKIPEKLKKYLTEQKHNFEIMSTNSAFNTHNVLLSENRNLVSIIKLL
;
A
#
# COMPACT_ATOMS: atom_id res chain seq x y z
N MET A 1 0.16 5.72 -21.26
CA MET A 1 0.55 6.97 -20.62
C MET A 1 2.04 6.94 -20.33
N ILE A 2 2.75 7.97 -20.76
CA ILE A 2 4.18 8.06 -20.50
C ILE A 2 4.40 8.78 -19.18
N ILE A 3 5.10 8.11 -18.27
CA ILE A 3 5.41 8.69 -16.98
C ILE A 3 6.87 9.14 -17.01
N ASP A 4 7.10 10.41 -16.74
CA ASP A 4 8.44 10.96 -16.63
C ASP A 4 9.05 10.49 -15.31
N LYS A 5 10.03 9.63 -15.38
CA LYS A 5 10.67 9.03 -14.22
C LYS A 5 11.29 10.03 -13.25
N LYS A 6 11.62 11.22 -13.73
CA LYS A 6 12.20 12.26 -12.86
C LYS A 6 11.20 12.89 -11.92
N LYS A 7 9.93 12.81 -12.25
CA LYS A 7 8.87 13.49 -11.49
C LYS A 7 8.02 12.55 -10.64
N TYR A 8 8.11 11.25 -10.85
CA TYR A 8 7.12 10.33 -10.30
C TYR A 8 7.75 9.28 -9.40
N HIS A 9 8.01 9.69 -8.17
CA HIS A 9 8.19 8.76 -7.07
C HIS A 9 6.91 8.71 -6.27
N ASN A 10 5.79 8.61 -6.99
CA ASN A 10 4.47 8.71 -6.40
C ASN A 10 4.08 7.41 -5.72
N LEU A 11 3.14 7.54 -4.79
CA LEU A 11 2.49 6.39 -4.18
C LEU A 11 1.11 6.21 -4.78
N LEU A 12 0.75 4.98 -5.04
CA LEU A 12 -0.63 4.61 -5.33
C LEU A 12 -1.29 4.11 -4.06
N PHE A 13 -2.47 4.61 -3.77
CA PHE A 13 -3.26 4.17 -2.65
C PHE A 13 -4.57 3.64 -3.19
N PHE A 14 -4.73 2.33 -3.16
CA PHE A 14 -5.91 1.66 -3.68
C PHE A 14 -6.77 1.11 -2.56
N TYR A 15 -8.07 1.45 -2.55
CA TYR A 15 -9.04 0.90 -1.61
C TYR A 15 -10.45 1.18 -2.13
N ASN A 16 -11.39 0.29 -1.83
CA ASN A 16 -12.80 0.43 -2.22
C ASN A 16 -12.98 0.74 -3.72
N GLU A 17 -12.18 0.08 -4.56
CA GLU A 17 -12.19 0.26 -6.01
C GLU A 17 -11.81 1.67 -6.47
N GLN A 18 -11.21 2.45 -5.58
CA GLN A 18 -10.72 3.79 -5.88
C GLN A 18 -9.20 3.81 -5.85
N ILE A 19 -8.60 4.63 -6.71
CA ILE A 19 -7.16 4.82 -6.75
C ILE A 19 -6.87 6.28 -6.45
N LYS A 20 -6.03 6.52 -5.45
CA LYS A 20 -5.50 7.86 -5.17
C LYS A 20 -4.02 7.87 -5.46
N VAL A 21 -3.56 8.90 -6.14
CA VAL A 21 -2.14 9.10 -6.41
C VAL A 21 -1.65 10.18 -5.47
N ILE A 22 -0.60 9.88 -4.71
CA ILE A 22 0.01 10.85 -3.80
C ILE A 22 1.30 11.32 -4.44
N ASN A 23 1.33 12.59 -4.83
CA ASN A 23 2.43 13.19 -5.61
C ASN A 23 3.57 13.71 -4.74
N ASN A 24 3.97 12.91 -3.77
CA ASN A 24 5.09 13.26 -2.91
C ASN A 24 6.07 12.08 -2.90
N ASN A 25 7.36 12.38 -2.84
CA ASN A 25 8.37 11.34 -2.76
C ASN A 25 8.42 10.75 -1.36
N LEU A 26 7.30 10.16 -0.93
CA LEU A 26 7.16 9.59 0.39
C LEU A 26 7.38 8.09 0.37
N ASP A 27 7.83 7.57 1.49
CA ASP A 27 7.90 6.14 1.74
C ASP A 27 6.50 5.61 2.03
N VAL A 28 6.23 4.35 1.68
CA VAL A 28 4.93 3.72 2.00
C VAL A 28 4.66 3.66 3.50
N PHE A 29 5.70 3.75 4.31
CA PHE A 29 5.57 3.76 5.78
C PHE A 29 5.69 5.16 6.36
N ASP A 30 5.65 6.20 5.55
CA ASP A 30 5.67 7.57 6.03
C ASP A 30 4.48 7.82 6.97
N GLU A 31 4.70 8.65 7.97
CA GLU A 31 3.70 8.92 8.99
C GLU A 31 2.38 9.42 8.40
N THR A 32 2.44 10.26 7.37
CA THR A 32 1.26 10.78 6.69
C THR A 32 0.48 9.64 6.04
N ILE A 33 1.18 8.71 5.41
CA ILE A 33 0.57 7.56 4.77
C ILE A 33 -0.06 6.63 5.80
N VAL A 34 0.63 6.39 6.90
CA VAL A 34 0.13 5.55 7.98
C VAL A 34 -1.15 6.14 8.59
N LYS A 35 -1.19 7.44 8.78
CA LYS A 35 -2.41 8.13 9.28
C LYS A 35 -3.58 7.94 8.32
N HIS A 36 -3.32 8.04 7.04
CA HIS A 36 -4.34 7.82 6.02
C HIS A 36 -4.88 6.39 6.07
N LEU A 37 -3.96 5.44 6.20
CA LEU A 37 -4.32 4.02 6.32
C LEU A 37 -5.18 3.77 7.56
N HIS A 38 -4.84 4.38 8.70
CA HIS A 38 -5.64 4.27 9.92
C HIS A 38 -7.09 4.68 9.68
N LYS A 39 -7.31 5.79 9.01
CA LYS A 39 -8.66 6.28 8.72
C LYS A 39 -9.42 5.29 7.86
N ILE A 40 -8.78 4.75 6.85
CA ILE A 40 -9.40 3.80 5.93
C ILE A 40 -9.80 2.52 6.68
N LEU A 41 -8.91 2.01 7.53
CA LEU A 41 -9.17 0.78 8.28
C LEU A 41 -10.31 0.93 9.29
N GLN A 42 -10.61 2.15 9.71
CA GLN A 42 -11.73 2.40 10.62
C GLN A 42 -13.07 2.43 9.91
N THR A 43 -13.08 2.66 8.59
CA THR A 43 -14.33 2.80 7.83
C THR A 43 -14.80 1.52 7.18
N SER A 44 -13.91 0.56 6.96
CA SER A 44 -14.24 -0.67 6.24
C SER A 44 -13.35 -1.80 6.72
N LYS A 45 -13.83 -3.03 6.51
CA LYS A 45 -13.02 -4.22 6.76
C LYS A 45 -12.35 -4.63 5.46
N PHE A 46 -11.08 -4.98 5.56
CA PHE A 46 -10.30 -5.43 4.43
C PHE A 46 -9.70 -6.80 4.72
N ASP A 47 -9.60 -7.62 3.68
CA ASP A 47 -9.03 -8.96 3.80
C ASP A 47 -7.52 -8.90 3.98
N ILE A 48 -6.87 -7.95 3.31
CA ILE A 48 -5.42 -7.85 3.33
C ILE A 48 -4.96 -6.43 2.97
N ILE A 49 -3.80 -6.06 3.51
CA ILE A 49 -3.13 -4.80 3.21
C ILE A 49 -1.81 -5.14 2.51
N LEU A 50 -1.61 -4.59 1.31
CA LEU A 50 -0.37 -4.78 0.55
C LEU A 50 0.49 -3.53 0.60
N PHE A 51 1.77 -3.72 0.90
CA PHE A 51 2.76 -2.65 0.84
C PHE A 51 3.77 -2.96 -0.25
N GLY A 52 3.85 -2.12 -1.27
CA GLY A 52 4.86 -2.21 -2.32
C GLY A 52 5.92 -1.15 -2.07
N THR A 53 7.12 -1.57 -1.68
CA THR A 53 8.13 -0.67 -1.12
C THR A 53 9.11 -0.08 -2.14
N GLY A 54 8.89 -0.27 -3.42
CA GLY A 54 9.78 0.20 -4.47
C GLY A 54 10.63 -0.94 -5.02
N GLU A 55 11.80 -0.59 -5.51
CA GLU A 55 12.72 -1.57 -6.07
C GLU A 55 13.23 -2.56 -5.05
N ASN A 56 13.50 -2.08 -3.85
CA ASN A 56 14.04 -2.88 -2.76
C ASN A 56 13.01 -3.07 -1.65
N LEU A 57 13.04 -4.25 -1.06
CA LEU A 57 12.17 -4.56 0.07
C LEU A 57 12.60 -3.75 1.29
N LYS A 58 11.64 -3.08 1.93
CA LYS A 58 11.88 -2.35 3.17
C LYS A 58 11.20 -3.03 4.33
N LYS A 59 11.81 -2.93 5.49
CA LYS A 59 11.25 -3.48 6.71
C LYS A 59 10.13 -2.59 7.24
N ILE A 60 9.04 -3.21 7.68
CA ILE A 60 7.94 -2.48 8.30
C ILE A 60 8.39 -1.92 9.66
N PRO A 61 8.03 -0.66 10.00
CA PRO A 61 8.28 -0.14 11.34
C PRO A 61 7.58 -0.97 12.41
N GLU A 62 8.28 -1.22 13.51
CA GLU A 62 7.76 -2.06 14.60
C GLU A 62 6.42 -1.55 15.13
N LYS A 63 6.27 -0.25 15.25
CA LYS A 63 5.05 0.37 15.76
C LYS A 63 3.84 0.06 14.87
N LEU A 64 4.04 0.16 13.56
CA LEU A 64 2.98 -0.16 12.59
C LEU A 64 2.66 -1.66 12.61
N LYS A 65 3.69 -2.49 12.63
CA LYS A 65 3.53 -3.94 12.69
C LYS A 65 2.72 -4.35 13.92
N LYS A 66 3.05 -3.77 15.07
CA LYS A 66 2.34 -4.04 16.31
C LYS A 66 0.87 -3.66 16.21
N TYR A 67 0.58 -2.47 15.67
CA TYR A 67 -0.79 -2.01 15.49
C TYR A 67 -1.59 -2.97 14.60
N LEU A 68 -1.05 -3.31 13.44
CA LEU A 68 -1.74 -4.19 12.50
C LEU A 68 -1.99 -5.57 13.08
N THR A 69 -1.01 -6.11 13.80
CA THR A 69 -1.13 -7.41 14.45
C THR A 69 -2.17 -7.39 15.55
N GLU A 70 -2.17 -6.38 16.39
CA GLU A 70 -3.14 -6.25 17.50
C GLU A 70 -4.57 -6.09 16.98
N GLN A 71 -4.75 -5.40 15.86
CA GLN A 71 -6.06 -5.21 15.24
C GLN A 71 -6.44 -6.37 14.32
N LYS A 72 -5.61 -7.40 14.27
CA LYS A 72 -5.84 -8.61 13.47
C LYS A 72 -5.97 -8.34 11.97
N HIS A 73 -5.22 -7.36 11.48
CA HIS A 73 -5.14 -7.09 10.05
C HIS A 73 -4.06 -7.96 9.40
N ASN A 74 -4.40 -8.61 8.31
CA ASN A 74 -3.42 -9.31 7.48
C ASN A 74 -2.68 -8.30 6.62
N PHE A 75 -1.38 -8.44 6.50
CA PHE A 75 -0.59 -7.56 5.64
C PHE A 75 0.57 -8.32 5.02
N GLU A 76 1.01 -7.86 3.86
CA GLU A 76 2.16 -8.39 3.14
C GLU A 76 3.01 -7.22 2.67
N ILE A 77 4.32 -7.40 2.73
CA ILE A 77 5.29 -6.40 2.29
C ILE A 77 6.12 -7.00 1.18
N MET A 78 6.18 -6.32 0.04
CA MET A 78 6.90 -6.83 -1.11
C MET A 78 7.41 -5.68 -1.97
N SER A 79 8.27 -5.98 -2.95
CA SER A 79 8.70 -4.98 -3.91
C SER A 79 7.52 -4.52 -4.76
N THR A 80 7.66 -3.38 -5.43
CA THR A 80 6.58 -2.82 -6.23
C THR A 80 6.08 -3.78 -7.31
N ASN A 81 6.98 -4.44 -8.04
CA ASN A 81 6.55 -5.36 -9.09
C ASN A 81 5.76 -6.55 -8.53
N SER A 82 6.23 -7.12 -7.44
CA SER A 82 5.52 -8.22 -6.77
C SER A 82 4.18 -7.76 -6.21
N ALA A 83 4.13 -6.54 -5.68
CA ALA A 83 2.90 -5.98 -5.14
C ALA A 83 1.84 -5.81 -6.23
N PHE A 84 2.21 -5.33 -7.42
CA PHE A 84 1.27 -5.20 -8.52
C PHE A 84 0.73 -6.56 -8.96
N ASN A 85 1.60 -7.55 -9.07
CA ASN A 85 1.17 -8.89 -9.46
C ASN A 85 0.19 -9.48 -8.44
N THR A 86 0.51 -9.36 -7.16
CA THR A 86 -0.35 -9.86 -6.08
C THR A 86 -1.67 -9.10 -6.04
N HIS A 87 -1.61 -7.78 -6.19
CA HIS A 87 -2.79 -6.94 -6.24
C HIS A 87 -3.77 -7.40 -7.34
N ASN A 88 -3.26 -7.64 -8.55
CA ASN A 88 -4.09 -8.08 -9.65
C ASN A 88 -4.72 -9.45 -9.41
N VAL A 89 -3.97 -10.38 -8.83
CA VAL A 89 -4.49 -11.70 -8.49
C VAL A 89 -5.61 -11.59 -7.46
N LEU A 90 -5.40 -10.82 -6.40
CA LEU A 90 -6.40 -10.65 -5.34
C LEU A 90 -7.66 -9.97 -5.85
N LEU A 91 -7.52 -8.97 -6.73
CA LEU A 91 -8.69 -8.34 -7.35
C LEU A 91 -9.49 -9.33 -8.18
N SER A 92 -8.82 -10.19 -8.95
CA SER A 92 -9.50 -11.20 -9.76
C SER A 92 -10.25 -12.21 -8.90
N GLU A 93 -9.86 -12.37 -7.65
CA GLU A 93 -10.53 -13.24 -6.68
C GLU A 93 -11.61 -12.52 -5.86
N ASN A 94 -11.92 -11.28 -6.23
CA ASN A 94 -12.90 -10.45 -5.53
C ASN A 94 -12.57 -10.22 -4.06
N ARG A 95 -11.26 -10.18 -3.74
CA ARG A 95 -10.80 -9.89 -2.39
C ARG A 95 -10.90 -8.39 -2.12
N ASN A 96 -11.26 -8.04 -0.90
CA ASN A 96 -11.32 -6.65 -0.47
C ASN A 96 -9.97 -6.25 0.11
N LEU A 97 -9.21 -5.42 -0.62
CA LEU A 97 -7.84 -5.12 -0.24
C LEU A 97 -7.54 -3.62 -0.24
N VAL A 98 -6.53 -3.27 0.55
CA VAL A 98 -5.88 -1.97 0.49
C VAL A 98 -4.48 -2.22 -0.05
N SER A 99 -4.08 -1.46 -1.06
CA SER A 99 -2.71 -1.54 -1.59
C SER A 99 -2.08 -0.17 -1.54
N ILE A 100 -0.88 -0.10 -0.96
CA ILE A 100 -0.07 1.11 -0.91
C ILE A 100 1.21 0.78 -1.63
N ILE A 101 1.38 1.30 -2.84
CA ILE A 101 2.46 0.89 -3.73
C ILE A 101 3.26 2.10 -4.17
N LYS A 102 4.56 2.08 -3.91
CA LYS A 102 5.46 3.12 -4.40
C LYS A 102 5.79 2.84 -5.86
N LEU A 103 5.54 3.82 -6.72
CA LEU A 103 5.88 3.71 -8.14
C LEU A 103 7.39 3.81 -8.35
N LEU A 104 7.88 3.06 -9.32
CA LEU A 104 9.30 3.07 -9.68
C LEU A 104 9.63 4.17 -10.67
#